data_6ffce07dafdd42a6cdece9fd73ee64ee
#
_entry.id   6ffce07dafdd42a6cdece9fd73ee64ee
#
_cell.length_a   1.000
_cell.length_b   1.000
_cell.length_c   1.000
_cell.angle_alpha   90.00
_cell.angle_beta   90.00
_cell.angle_gamma   90.00
#
_symmetry.space_group_name_H-M   'P 1'
#
loop_
_entity.id
_entity.type
_entity.pdbx_description
1 polymer ?
#
loop_
_entity_poly.entity_id
_entity_poly.type
_entity_poly.pdbx_seq_one_letter_code
_entity_poly.pdbx_strand_id
1 'polypeptide(L)'
;MPGSYAHYRFGKQVLSGMRPELSRSVQRFRRLYDVGLHGPDIFFYYNPLMKTAAGELGGTFHAQTGQEFFTRACAQADTEAARAYLYGLLAHYCLDSVCHPYVEKKVDAGEARHVELESEFDRYLLCADAQPSPHTYDGSAHMKLTRGECVTAAKFYPPATAGNVNASVRHMAWATRLLAGKNRKRLKKLLGITGSQTIQDQLLPEHADERWAWMDSELLVLYNRALKRYPALLEQLQSHMQTGEPLGEDFAPTFG
;
A
#
# COMPACT_ATOMS: atom_id res chain seq x y z
N MET A 1 3.40 -2.51 -6.98
CA MET A 1 2.95 -2.55 -5.57
C MET A 1 2.75 -3.98 -5.15
N PRO A 2 3.35 -4.48 -4.06
CA PRO A 2 2.77 -5.61 -3.38
C PRO A 2 1.29 -5.30 -3.09
N GLY A 3 0.42 -6.31 -3.18
CA GLY A 3 -1.01 -6.09 -3.04
C GLY A 3 -1.43 -5.53 -1.66
N SER A 4 -2.69 -5.19 -1.52
CA SER A 4 -3.19 -4.54 -0.30
C SER A 4 -2.97 -5.35 0.98
N TYR A 5 -2.98 -6.70 0.87
CA TYR A 5 -2.71 -7.56 2.01
C TYR A 5 -1.22 -7.54 2.40
N ALA A 6 -0.32 -7.58 1.44
CA ALA A 6 1.12 -7.51 1.69
C ALA A 6 1.49 -6.24 2.47
N HIS A 7 0.96 -5.07 2.07
CA HIS A 7 1.17 -3.82 2.78
C HIS A 7 0.61 -3.84 4.21
N TYR A 8 -0.61 -4.33 4.37
CA TYR A 8 -1.23 -4.41 5.70
C TYR A 8 -0.48 -5.38 6.62
N ARG A 9 -0.10 -6.56 6.10
CA ARG A 9 0.71 -7.54 6.83
C ARG A 9 2.07 -6.97 7.22
N PHE A 10 2.75 -6.32 6.29
CA PHE A 10 4.03 -5.65 6.51
C PHE A 10 3.92 -4.62 7.64
N GLY A 11 2.94 -3.74 7.56
CA GLY A 11 2.70 -2.73 8.59
C GLY A 11 2.42 -3.32 9.97
N LYS A 12 1.70 -4.44 10.07
CA LYS A 12 1.52 -5.14 11.36
C LYS A 12 2.84 -5.65 11.93
N GLN A 13 3.69 -6.23 11.09
CA GLN A 13 5.00 -6.74 11.52
C GLN A 13 5.94 -5.60 11.92
N VAL A 14 5.97 -4.54 11.13
CA VAL A 14 6.72 -3.31 11.46
C VAL A 14 6.28 -2.74 12.81
N LEU A 15 4.96 -2.60 13.02
CA LEU A 15 4.42 -2.05 14.26
C LEU A 15 4.76 -2.91 15.50
N SER A 16 4.81 -4.23 15.34
CA SER A 16 5.21 -5.14 16.43
C SER A 16 6.68 -5.04 16.79
N GLY A 17 7.53 -4.60 15.85
CA GLY A 17 8.97 -4.38 16.04
C GLY A 17 9.34 -2.97 16.48
N MET A 18 8.39 -2.03 16.54
CA MET A 18 8.64 -0.65 16.96
C MET A 18 8.94 -0.56 18.46
N ARG A 19 9.72 0.46 18.85
CA ARG A 19 9.91 0.80 20.26
C ARG A 19 8.55 1.01 20.96
N PRO A 20 8.38 0.57 22.23
CA PRO A 20 7.07 0.57 22.91
C PRO A 20 6.36 1.93 22.94
N GLU A 21 7.12 3.03 23.12
CA GLU A 21 6.55 4.39 23.15
C GLU A 21 5.94 4.76 21.81
N LEU A 22 6.67 4.47 20.73
CA LEU A 22 6.24 4.77 19.36
C LEU A 22 5.05 3.89 18.95
N SER A 23 5.13 2.59 19.29
CA SER A 23 4.03 1.65 19.04
C SER A 23 2.75 2.09 19.75
N ARG A 24 2.83 2.55 21.01
CA ARG A 24 1.67 3.08 21.76
C ARG A 24 1.08 4.33 21.09
N SER A 25 1.91 5.26 20.62
CA SER A 25 1.44 6.46 19.90
C SER A 25 0.73 6.07 18.60
N VAL A 26 1.30 5.18 17.81
CA VAL A 26 0.68 4.65 16.58
C VAL A 26 -0.64 3.92 16.86
N GLN A 27 -0.69 3.09 17.92
CA GLN A 27 -1.92 2.38 18.30
C GLN A 27 -3.07 3.32 18.64
N ARG A 28 -2.79 4.49 19.25
CA ARG A 28 -3.81 5.51 19.55
C ARG A 28 -4.46 6.05 18.27
N PHE A 29 -3.71 6.14 17.18
CA PHE A 29 -4.15 6.63 15.88
C PHE A 29 -4.13 5.53 14.81
N ARG A 30 -4.48 4.31 15.20
CA ARG A 30 -4.33 3.10 14.39
C ARG A 30 -4.97 3.20 13.01
N ARG A 31 -6.13 3.84 12.87
CA ARG A 31 -6.79 4.00 11.56
C ARG A 31 -5.96 4.83 10.58
N LEU A 32 -5.32 5.90 11.07
CA LEU A 32 -4.43 6.71 10.24
C LEU A 32 -3.22 5.90 9.78
N TYR A 33 -2.59 5.17 10.70
CA TYR A 33 -1.49 4.28 10.37
C TYR A 33 -1.90 3.24 9.33
N ASP A 34 -3.00 2.52 9.57
CA ASP A 34 -3.47 1.44 8.69
C ASP A 34 -3.81 1.95 7.28
N VAL A 35 -4.41 3.13 7.13
CA VAL A 35 -4.65 3.72 5.81
C VAL A 35 -3.36 4.25 5.20
N GLY A 36 -2.43 4.77 6.00
CA GLY A 36 -1.09 5.16 5.56
C GLY A 36 -0.31 4.00 4.92
N LEU A 37 -0.56 2.75 5.34
CA LEU A 37 0.04 1.55 4.74
C LEU A 37 -0.32 1.35 3.26
N HIS A 38 -1.37 2.00 2.77
CA HIS A 38 -1.75 1.98 1.36
C HIS A 38 -1.18 3.19 0.59
N GLY A 39 -0.54 4.12 1.28
CA GLY A 39 0.17 5.23 0.66
C GLY A 39 -0.68 5.98 -0.37
N PRO A 40 -0.08 6.38 -1.51
CA PRO A 40 -0.79 7.05 -2.60
C PRO A 40 -1.71 6.14 -3.40
N ASP A 41 -1.67 4.80 -3.19
CA ASP A 41 -2.52 3.85 -3.90
C ASP A 41 -3.99 4.09 -3.74
N ILE A 42 -4.40 4.67 -2.61
CA ILE A 42 -5.79 5.01 -2.39
C ILE A 42 -6.37 5.80 -3.56
N PHE A 43 -5.56 6.62 -4.26
CA PHE A 43 -6.01 7.46 -5.36
C PHE A 43 -6.32 6.67 -6.64
N PHE A 44 -5.73 5.49 -6.86
CA PHE A 44 -6.12 4.61 -7.97
C PHE A 44 -7.58 4.14 -7.87
N TYR A 45 -8.15 4.22 -6.68
CA TYR A 45 -9.58 3.91 -6.44
C TYR A 45 -10.48 5.16 -6.49
N TYR A 46 -9.94 6.35 -6.75
CA TYR A 46 -10.77 7.55 -6.88
C TYR A 46 -11.50 7.55 -8.22
N ASN A 47 -12.83 7.30 -8.18
CA ASN A 47 -13.67 7.21 -9.39
C ASN A 47 -13.04 6.35 -10.50
N PRO A 48 -12.82 5.06 -10.28
CA PRO A 48 -12.04 4.19 -11.16
C PRO A 48 -12.59 4.05 -12.58
N LEU A 49 -13.83 4.50 -12.82
CA LEU A 49 -14.47 4.50 -14.14
C LEU A 49 -14.24 5.81 -14.93
N MET A 50 -13.63 6.81 -14.34
CA MET A 50 -13.40 8.12 -14.95
C MET A 50 -11.99 8.59 -14.68
N LYS A 51 -11.28 9.06 -15.72
CA LYS A 51 -10.02 9.78 -15.54
C LYS A 51 -10.29 11.12 -14.87
N THR A 52 -9.69 11.36 -13.73
CA THR A 52 -9.84 12.60 -12.97
C THR A 52 -8.46 13.03 -12.43
N ALA A 53 -8.26 14.33 -12.27
CA ALA A 53 -7.01 14.85 -11.68
C ALA A 53 -6.70 14.23 -10.30
N ALA A 54 -7.72 13.94 -9.49
CA ALA A 54 -7.51 13.28 -8.20
C ALA A 54 -7.12 11.79 -8.35
N GLY A 55 -7.62 11.08 -9.37
CA GLY A 55 -7.22 9.70 -9.66
C GLY A 55 -5.78 9.60 -10.20
N GLU A 56 -5.32 10.64 -10.91
CA GLU A 56 -3.94 10.69 -11.43
C GLU A 56 -2.89 10.95 -10.35
N LEU A 57 -3.32 11.41 -9.15
CA LEU A 57 -2.40 11.63 -8.02
C LEU A 57 -1.66 10.36 -7.60
N GLY A 58 -2.29 9.19 -7.71
CA GLY A 58 -1.63 7.92 -7.41
C GLY A 58 -0.31 7.79 -8.18
N GLY A 59 -0.36 7.84 -9.51
CA GLY A 59 0.84 7.77 -10.35
C GLY A 59 1.80 8.95 -10.15
N THR A 60 1.26 10.16 -9.93
CA THR A 60 2.08 11.35 -9.68
C THR A 60 2.96 11.18 -8.43
N PHE A 61 2.41 10.62 -7.35
CA PHE A 61 3.19 10.42 -6.12
C PHE A 61 4.10 9.20 -6.21
N HIS A 62 3.74 8.16 -6.96
CA HIS A 62 4.63 7.01 -7.18
C HIS A 62 5.89 7.39 -7.96
N ALA A 63 5.80 8.35 -8.88
CA ALA A 63 6.93 8.83 -9.65
C ALA A 63 7.90 9.73 -8.86
N GLN A 64 7.54 10.17 -7.65
CA GLN A 64 8.43 10.96 -6.81
C GLN A 64 9.44 10.07 -6.09
N THR A 65 10.65 10.59 -5.89
CA THR A 65 11.62 9.97 -5.01
C THR A 65 11.14 10.04 -3.55
N GLY A 66 11.58 9.11 -2.73
CA GLY A 66 11.34 9.20 -1.29
C GLY A 66 11.87 10.50 -0.68
N GLN A 67 13.04 10.99 -1.16
CA GLN A 67 13.60 12.27 -0.70
C GLN A 67 12.64 13.44 -0.94
N GLU A 68 12.12 13.57 -2.16
CA GLU A 68 11.18 14.64 -2.52
C GLU A 68 9.87 14.54 -1.71
N PHE A 69 9.33 13.34 -1.64
CA PHE A 69 8.06 13.11 -0.94
C PHE A 69 8.18 13.31 0.57
N PHE A 70 9.14 12.62 1.23
CA PHE A 70 9.24 12.62 2.69
C PHE A 70 9.79 13.92 3.27
N THR A 71 10.64 14.68 2.54
CA THR A 71 11.02 16.03 2.96
C THR A 71 9.79 16.93 3.12
N ARG A 72 8.88 16.90 2.14
CA ARG A 72 7.61 17.65 2.22
C ARG A 72 6.65 17.08 3.26
N ALA A 73 6.55 15.74 3.34
CA ALA A 73 5.64 15.04 4.24
C ALA A 73 6.00 15.26 5.71
N CYS A 74 7.28 15.29 6.06
CA CYS A 74 7.74 15.57 7.43
C CYS A 74 7.27 16.93 7.94
N ALA A 75 7.24 17.94 7.09
CA ALA A 75 6.73 19.26 7.45
C ALA A 75 5.22 19.27 7.79
N GLN A 76 4.48 18.24 7.39
CA GLN A 76 3.04 18.07 7.70
C GLN A 76 2.78 17.20 8.94
N ALA A 77 3.82 16.60 9.52
CA ALA A 77 3.72 15.68 10.65
C ALA A 77 3.75 16.41 12.02
N ASP A 78 2.97 17.49 12.15
CA ASP A 78 2.91 18.41 13.28
C ASP A 78 2.24 17.82 14.54
N THR A 79 1.44 16.76 14.38
CA THR A 79 0.71 16.10 15.46
C THR A 79 1.05 14.61 15.56
N GLU A 80 0.75 13.97 16.72
CA GLU A 80 0.89 12.50 16.85
C GLU A 80 0.04 11.75 15.81
N ALA A 81 -1.15 12.27 15.52
CA ALA A 81 -2.05 11.71 14.51
C ALA A 81 -1.42 11.75 13.11
N ALA A 82 -0.83 12.88 12.71
CA ALA A 82 -0.14 13.04 11.45
C ALA A 82 1.13 12.17 11.38
N ARG A 83 1.89 12.08 12.47
CA ARG A 83 3.04 11.16 12.55
C ARG A 83 2.64 9.68 12.41
N ALA A 84 1.52 9.26 13.00
CA ALA A 84 1.05 7.89 12.83
C ALA A 84 0.74 7.57 11.36
N TYR A 85 0.11 8.50 10.63
CA TYR A 85 -0.11 8.37 9.18
C TYR A 85 1.21 8.32 8.41
N LEU A 86 2.15 9.23 8.72
CA LEU A 86 3.47 9.29 8.08
C LEU A 86 4.26 7.98 8.27
N TYR A 87 4.19 7.33 9.43
CA TYR A 87 4.86 6.05 9.66
C TYR A 87 4.23 4.91 8.87
N GLY A 88 2.93 4.95 8.63
CA GLY A 88 2.26 4.06 7.68
C GLY A 88 2.73 4.29 6.24
N LEU A 89 2.81 5.55 5.81
CA LEU A 89 3.38 5.93 4.51
C LEU A 89 4.82 5.46 4.33
N LEU A 90 5.63 5.58 5.37
CA LEU A 90 7.02 5.09 5.34
C LEU A 90 7.06 3.57 5.19
N ALA A 91 6.14 2.85 5.82
CA ALA A 91 6.06 1.39 5.67
C ALA A 91 5.64 1.01 4.24
N HIS A 92 4.68 1.70 3.64
CA HIS A 92 4.31 1.55 2.24
C HIS A 92 5.53 1.77 1.33
N TYR A 93 6.16 2.93 1.40
CA TYR A 93 7.35 3.26 0.63
C TYR A 93 8.48 2.23 0.79
N CYS A 94 8.74 1.80 2.03
CA CYS A 94 9.80 0.83 2.32
C CYS A 94 9.58 -0.49 1.60
N LEU A 95 8.34 -0.98 1.54
CA LEU A 95 8.01 -2.21 0.85
C LEU A 95 8.07 -2.03 -0.67
N ASP A 96 7.47 -0.96 -1.18
CA ASP A 96 7.42 -0.67 -2.61
C ASP A 96 8.80 -0.45 -3.21
N SER A 97 9.59 0.45 -2.66
CA SER A 97 10.93 0.76 -3.18
C SER A 97 11.88 -0.45 -3.22
N VAL A 98 11.58 -1.51 -2.46
CA VAL A 98 12.35 -2.77 -2.49
C VAL A 98 11.78 -3.78 -3.48
N CYS A 99 10.45 -3.87 -3.60
CA CYS A 99 9.79 -4.91 -4.40
C CYS A 99 9.57 -4.49 -5.86
N HIS A 100 9.24 -3.22 -6.11
CA HIS A 100 8.90 -2.72 -7.46
C HIS A 100 9.96 -2.95 -8.52
N PRO A 101 11.27 -2.72 -8.27
CA PRO A 101 12.27 -2.97 -9.31
C PRO A 101 12.28 -4.42 -9.82
N TYR A 102 11.89 -5.36 -8.96
CA TYR A 102 11.72 -6.75 -9.34
C TYR A 102 10.42 -6.98 -10.13
N VAL A 103 9.31 -6.42 -9.65
CA VAL A 103 7.99 -6.53 -10.30
C VAL A 103 8.07 -5.95 -11.72
N GLU A 104 8.59 -4.73 -11.87
CA GLU A 104 8.75 -4.06 -13.16
C GLU A 104 9.61 -4.86 -14.12
N LYS A 105 10.76 -5.38 -13.64
CA LYS A 105 11.61 -6.25 -14.45
C LYS A 105 10.85 -7.46 -15.02
N LYS A 106 9.92 -8.05 -14.25
CA LYS A 106 9.10 -9.18 -14.70
C LYS A 106 8.02 -8.77 -15.69
N VAL A 107 7.43 -7.61 -15.47
CA VAL A 107 6.44 -7.03 -16.39
C VAL A 107 7.10 -6.67 -17.73
N ASP A 108 8.25 -6.00 -17.72
CA ASP A 108 8.99 -5.60 -18.91
C ASP A 108 9.48 -6.80 -19.72
N ALA A 109 9.82 -7.90 -19.05
CA ALA A 109 10.16 -9.16 -19.69
C ALA A 109 8.95 -9.91 -20.27
N GLY A 110 7.72 -9.42 -20.03
CA GLY A 110 6.49 -10.07 -20.45
C GLY A 110 6.18 -11.38 -19.70
N GLU A 111 6.85 -11.61 -18.55
CA GLU A 111 6.68 -12.83 -17.76
C GLU A 111 5.41 -12.78 -16.88
N ALA A 112 4.95 -11.58 -16.51
CA ALA A 112 3.78 -11.36 -15.66
C ALA A 112 3.09 -10.04 -16.00
N ARG A 113 1.80 -9.91 -15.63
CA ARG A 113 1.15 -8.61 -15.51
C ARG A 113 1.31 -8.09 -14.10
N HIS A 114 1.48 -6.79 -13.96
CA HIS A 114 1.78 -6.13 -12.68
C HIS A 114 0.80 -6.56 -11.56
N VAL A 115 -0.48 -6.30 -11.75
CA VAL A 115 -1.53 -6.58 -10.74
C VAL A 115 -1.74 -8.08 -10.52
N GLU A 116 -1.52 -8.92 -11.55
CA GLU A 116 -1.60 -10.38 -11.44
C GLU A 116 -0.54 -10.92 -10.47
N LEU A 117 0.71 -10.45 -10.62
CA LEU A 117 1.82 -10.86 -9.76
C LEU A 117 1.58 -10.44 -8.29
N GLU A 118 1.07 -9.24 -8.09
CA GLU A 118 0.74 -8.73 -6.75
C GLU A 118 -0.40 -9.51 -6.08
N SER A 119 -1.43 -9.83 -6.84
CA SER A 119 -2.56 -10.63 -6.34
C SER A 119 -2.14 -12.06 -5.98
N GLU A 120 -1.23 -12.66 -6.76
CA GLU A 120 -0.68 -13.96 -6.42
C GLU A 120 0.17 -13.90 -5.15
N PHE A 121 1.01 -12.88 -5.01
CA PHE A 121 1.80 -12.71 -3.79
C PHE A 121 0.93 -12.46 -2.56
N ASP A 122 -0.16 -11.68 -2.67
CA ASP A 122 -1.16 -11.54 -1.61
C ASP A 122 -1.78 -12.88 -1.23
N ARG A 123 -2.16 -13.71 -2.23
CA ARG A 123 -2.66 -15.07 -2.00
C ARG A 123 -1.62 -15.94 -1.27
N TYR A 124 -0.36 -15.89 -1.70
CA TYR A 124 0.74 -16.63 -1.09
C TYR A 124 0.89 -16.26 0.39
N LEU A 125 0.92 -14.96 0.72
CA LEU A 125 1.04 -14.47 2.09
C LEU A 125 -0.17 -14.85 2.95
N LEU A 126 -1.39 -14.79 2.39
CA LEU A 126 -2.61 -15.20 3.08
C LEU A 126 -2.58 -16.71 3.41
N CYS A 127 -2.09 -17.55 2.51
CA CYS A 127 -1.87 -18.96 2.77
C CYS A 127 -0.83 -19.17 3.89
N ALA A 128 0.29 -18.45 3.83
CA ALA A 128 1.33 -18.53 4.87
C ALA A 128 0.80 -18.10 6.26
N ASP A 129 -0.18 -17.20 6.31
CA ASP A 129 -0.86 -16.77 7.53
C ASP A 129 -2.08 -17.66 7.88
N ALA A 130 -2.17 -18.85 7.28
CA ALA A 130 -3.20 -19.87 7.53
C ALA A 130 -4.65 -19.39 7.32
N GLN A 131 -4.88 -18.44 6.38
CA GLN A 131 -6.23 -18.03 6.03
C GLN A 131 -6.94 -19.17 5.26
N PRO A 132 -8.11 -19.63 5.71
CA PRO A 132 -8.75 -20.84 5.18
C PRO A 132 -9.23 -20.70 3.73
N SER A 133 -9.49 -19.49 3.29
CA SER A 133 -9.95 -19.16 1.94
C SER A 133 -9.38 -17.83 1.46
N PRO A 134 -8.08 -17.78 1.08
CA PRO A 134 -7.40 -16.56 0.69
C PRO A 134 -8.17 -15.73 -0.34
N HIS A 135 -8.74 -16.37 -1.35
CA HIS A 135 -9.48 -15.75 -2.44
C HIS A 135 -10.79 -15.06 -2.01
N THR A 136 -11.28 -15.31 -0.79
CA THR A 136 -12.47 -14.65 -0.21
C THR A 136 -12.12 -13.70 0.94
N TYR A 137 -10.84 -13.45 1.16
CA TYR A 137 -10.39 -12.58 2.24
C TYR A 137 -10.85 -11.14 2.03
N ASP A 138 -11.66 -10.62 2.96
CA ASP A 138 -12.07 -9.21 2.97
C ASP A 138 -11.12 -8.38 3.84
N GLY A 139 -10.15 -7.75 3.20
CA GLY A 139 -9.19 -6.84 3.83
C GLY A 139 -9.73 -5.44 4.11
N SER A 140 -11.00 -5.15 3.84
CA SER A 140 -11.53 -3.77 3.90
C SER A 140 -11.71 -3.22 5.31
N ALA A 141 -11.65 -4.05 6.35
CA ALA A 141 -11.98 -3.67 7.73
C ALA A 141 -11.10 -2.53 8.29
N HIS A 142 -9.84 -2.46 7.87
CA HIS A 142 -8.89 -1.43 8.29
C HIS A 142 -8.91 -0.18 7.40
N MET A 143 -9.55 -0.22 6.23
CA MET A 143 -9.61 0.86 5.25
C MET A 143 -10.74 1.84 5.60
N LYS A 144 -10.58 2.61 6.67
CA LYS A 144 -11.60 3.57 7.11
C LYS A 144 -10.99 4.74 7.87
N LEU A 145 -11.44 5.95 7.55
CA LEU A 145 -11.09 7.18 8.25
C LEU A 145 -12.35 7.95 8.65
N THR A 146 -12.29 8.66 9.74
CA THR A 146 -13.25 9.71 10.09
C THR A 146 -13.00 10.95 9.24
N ARG A 147 -13.97 11.89 9.24
CA ARG A 147 -13.80 13.16 8.50
C ARG A 147 -12.56 13.93 8.97
N GLY A 148 -12.30 13.97 10.28
CA GLY A 148 -11.10 14.63 10.81
C GLY A 148 -9.79 13.94 10.39
N GLU A 149 -9.78 12.61 10.39
CA GLU A 149 -8.62 11.84 9.91
C GLU A 149 -8.38 12.03 8.42
N CYS A 150 -9.43 12.20 7.60
CA CYS A 150 -9.28 12.55 6.18
C CYS A 150 -8.61 13.92 5.99
N VAL A 151 -8.89 14.90 6.87
CA VAL A 151 -8.18 16.20 6.85
C VAL A 151 -6.70 16.01 7.15
N THR A 152 -6.37 15.18 8.14
CA THR A 152 -4.98 14.89 8.49
C THR A 152 -4.26 14.20 7.32
N ALA A 153 -4.85 13.16 6.74
CA ALA A 153 -4.24 12.41 5.64
C ALA A 153 -4.06 13.27 4.37
N ALA A 154 -5.01 14.17 4.06
CA ALA A 154 -4.94 15.03 2.88
C ALA A 154 -3.73 15.98 2.89
N LYS A 155 -3.21 16.37 4.06
CA LYS A 155 -2.01 17.21 4.17
C LYS A 155 -0.79 16.65 3.43
N PHE A 156 -0.72 15.33 3.30
CA PHE A 156 0.41 14.62 2.67
C PHE A 156 0.35 14.59 1.15
N TYR A 157 -0.81 14.94 0.55
CA TYR A 157 -1.08 14.78 -0.87
C TYR A 157 -1.59 16.06 -1.56
N PRO A 158 -0.93 17.21 -1.41
CA PRO A 158 -1.37 18.39 -2.14
C PRO A 158 -1.34 18.14 -3.65
N PRO A 159 -2.39 18.50 -4.41
CA PRO A 159 -3.53 19.33 -4.06
C PRO A 159 -4.79 18.54 -3.60
N ALA A 160 -4.68 17.27 -3.18
CA ALA A 160 -5.83 16.48 -2.76
C ALA A 160 -6.55 17.13 -1.56
N THR A 161 -7.87 17.09 -1.61
CA THR A 161 -8.72 17.53 -0.50
C THR A 161 -9.07 16.37 0.44
N ALA A 162 -9.55 16.68 1.64
CA ALA A 162 -10.10 15.67 2.53
C ALA A 162 -11.29 14.89 1.89
N GLY A 163 -12.03 15.52 0.99
CA GLY A 163 -13.08 14.89 0.20
C GLY A 163 -12.54 13.84 -0.76
N ASN A 164 -11.42 14.15 -1.44
CA ASN A 164 -10.74 13.20 -2.32
C ASN A 164 -10.25 11.98 -1.53
N VAL A 165 -9.55 12.19 -0.41
CA VAL A 165 -9.08 11.10 0.47
C VAL A 165 -10.25 10.23 0.97
N ASN A 166 -11.33 10.86 1.47
CA ASN A 166 -12.50 10.12 1.94
C ASN A 166 -13.12 9.26 0.83
N ALA A 167 -13.30 9.81 -0.36
CA ALA A 167 -13.83 9.07 -1.51
C ALA A 167 -12.92 7.91 -1.90
N SER A 168 -11.61 8.16 -2.03
CA SER A 168 -10.60 7.16 -2.36
C SER A 168 -10.60 5.97 -1.40
N VAL A 169 -10.50 6.24 -0.10
CA VAL A 169 -10.49 5.19 0.94
C VAL A 169 -11.80 4.39 0.94
N ARG A 170 -12.95 5.05 0.79
CA ARG A 170 -14.24 4.36 0.71
C ARG A 170 -14.39 3.50 -0.54
N HIS A 171 -13.93 4.01 -1.69
CA HIS A 171 -13.97 3.25 -2.94
C HIS A 171 -12.99 2.06 -2.89
N MET A 172 -11.80 2.24 -2.32
CA MET A 172 -10.86 1.14 -2.10
C MET A 172 -11.48 0.05 -1.21
N ALA A 173 -12.04 0.42 -0.04
CA ALA A 173 -12.72 -0.52 0.85
C ALA A 173 -13.91 -1.23 0.18
N TRP A 174 -14.68 -0.50 -0.63
CA TRP A 174 -15.80 -1.07 -1.40
C TRP A 174 -15.31 -2.06 -2.45
N ALA A 175 -14.28 -1.70 -3.24
CA ALA A 175 -13.69 -2.57 -4.26
C ALA A 175 -13.11 -3.85 -3.63
N THR A 176 -12.33 -3.73 -2.57
CA THR A 176 -11.77 -4.88 -1.84
C THR A 176 -12.87 -5.84 -1.37
N ARG A 177 -13.94 -5.31 -0.78
CA ARG A 177 -15.09 -6.12 -0.34
C ARG A 177 -15.84 -6.77 -1.52
N LEU A 178 -16.01 -6.04 -2.62
CA LEU A 178 -16.66 -6.56 -3.81
C LEU A 178 -15.90 -7.73 -4.41
N LEU A 179 -14.57 -7.59 -4.51
CA LEU A 179 -13.68 -8.60 -5.09
C LEU A 179 -13.57 -9.85 -4.22
N ALA A 180 -13.69 -9.73 -2.88
CA ALA A 180 -13.71 -10.85 -1.93
C ALA A 180 -15.10 -11.49 -1.74
N GLY A 181 -16.16 -10.86 -2.24
CA GLY A 181 -17.53 -11.20 -1.93
C GLY A 181 -18.03 -12.52 -2.54
N LYS A 182 -19.18 -13.00 -2.01
CA LYS A 182 -19.84 -14.25 -2.45
C LYS A 182 -20.21 -14.26 -3.95
N ASN A 183 -20.34 -13.10 -4.56
CA ASN A 183 -20.66 -12.95 -5.99
C ASN A 183 -19.44 -12.96 -6.92
N ARG A 184 -18.24 -13.22 -6.39
CA ARG A 184 -16.97 -13.22 -7.10
C ARG A 184 -17.01 -14.00 -8.43
N LYS A 185 -17.61 -15.20 -8.46
CA LYS A 185 -17.72 -16.00 -9.70
C LYS A 185 -18.55 -15.29 -10.77
N ARG A 186 -19.66 -14.63 -10.36
CA ARG A 186 -20.49 -13.83 -11.28
C ARG A 186 -19.75 -12.59 -11.74
N LEU A 187 -19.05 -11.92 -10.82
CA LEU A 187 -18.23 -10.75 -11.13
C LEU A 187 -17.12 -11.12 -12.12
N LYS A 188 -16.38 -12.19 -11.89
CA LYS A 188 -15.34 -12.70 -12.81
C LYS A 188 -15.88 -12.94 -14.21
N LYS A 189 -17.08 -13.57 -14.32
CA LYS A 189 -17.74 -13.80 -15.61
C LYS A 189 -18.12 -12.48 -16.29
N LEU A 190 -18.69 -11.53 -15.54
CA LEU A 190 -19.06 -10.21 -16.06
C LEU A 190 -17.84 -9.43 -16.55
N LEU A 191 -16.78 -9.38 -15.76
CA LEU A 191 -15.50 -8.72 -16.12
C LEU A 191 -14.85 -9.37 -17.35
N GLY A 192 -14.96 -10.68 -17.49
CA GLY A 192 -14.50 -11.40 -18.69
C GLY A 192 -15.24 -10.96 -19.96
N ILE A 193 -16.52 -10.62 -19.87
CA ILE A 193 -17.32 -10.10 -20.99
C ILE A 193 -16.96 -8.64 -21.31
N THR A 194 -16.71 -7.83 -20.28
CA THR A 194 -16.41 -6.38 -20.44
C THR A 194 -14.94 -6.10 -20.81
N GLY A 195 -14.07 -7.11 -20.80
CA GLY A 195 -12.67 -7.00 -21.21
C GLY A 195 -11.75 -6.24 -20.23
N SER A 196 -12.21 -5.94 -19.02
CA SER A 196 -11.38 -5.25 -18.00
C SER A 196 -10.40 -6.21 -17.35
N GLN A 197 -9.24 -6.44 -18.00
CA GLN A 197 -8.20 -7.36 -17.54
C GLN A 197 -7.62 -6.90 -16.19
N THR A 198 -7.31 -5.62 -16.02
CA THR A 198 -6.74 -5.06 -14.78
C THR A 198 -7.62 -5.34 -13.56
N ILE A 199 -8.96 -5.24 -13.69
CA ILE A 199 -9.87 -5.55 -12.59
C ILE A 199 -9.95 -7.07 -12.34
N GLN A 200 -9.86 -7.88 -13.42
CA GLN A 200 -9.78 -9.34 -13.26
C GLN A 200 -8.53 -9.76 -12.50
N ASP A 201 -7.41 -9.12 -12.78
CA ASP A 201 -6.11 -9.39 -12.15
C ASP A 201 -6.10 -9.04 -10.65
N GLN A 202 -6.99 -8.14 -10.19
CA GLN A 202 -7.20 -7.86 -8.75
C GLN A 202 -7.94 -8.99 -7.99
N LEU A 203 -8.51 -9.95 -8.71
CA LEU A 203 -9.17 -11.09 -8.07
C LEU A 203 -8.13 -12.09 -7.58
N LEU A 204 -7.97 -12.22 -6.26
CA LEU A 204 -7.05 -13.19 -5.69
C LEU A 204 -7.30 -14.59 -6.27
N PRO A 205 -6.28 -15.32 -6.75
CA PRO A 205 -6.43 -16.67 -7.29
C PRO A 205 -7.00 -17.65 -6.26
N GLU A 206 -7.82 -18.62 -6.71
CA GLU A 206 -8.38 -19.66 -5.83
C GLU A 206 -7.32 -20.70 -5.46
N HIS A 207 -6.39 -20.97 -6.38
CA HIS A 207 -5.32 -21.95 -6.25
C HIS A 207 -3.98 -21.33 -6.59
N ALA A 208 -2.92 -21.87 -6.02
CA ALA A 208 -1.57 -21.53 -6.44
C ALA A 208 -1.37 -21.93 -7.91
N ASP A 209 -0.67 -21.11 -8.63
CA ASP A 209 -0.20 -21.44 -9.98
C ASP A 209 1.32 -21.68 -9.89
N GLU A 210 1.75 -22.88 -10.28
CA GLU A 210 3.16 -23.29 -10.23
C GLU A 210 4.09 -22.33 -10.99
N ARG A 211 3.57 -21.63 -12.00
CA ARG A 211 4.30 -20.60 -12.73
C ARG A 211 4.83 -19.49 -11.84
N TRP A 212 4.15 -19.22 -10.71
CA TRP A 212 4.48 -18.13 -9.82
C TRP A 212 5.31 -18.53 -8.60
N ALA A 213 5.46 -19.83 -8.33
CA ALA A 213 6.08 -20.33 -7.11
C ALA A 213 7.49 -19.76 -6.85
N TRP A 214 8.28 -19.58 -7.90
CA TRP A 214 9.61 -18.98 -7.80
C TRP A 214 9.56 -17.46 -7.62
N MET A 215 8.58 -16.77 -8.23
CA MET A 215 8.37 -15.33 -8.05
C MET A 215 7.91 -15.00 -6.62
N ASP A 216 7.01 -15.82 -6.07
CA ASP A 216 6.58 -15.69 -4.66
C ASP A 216 7.76 -15.83 -3.69
N SER A 217 8.69 -16.76 -3.98
CA SER A 217 9.89 -16.97 -3.17
C SER A 217 10.82 -15.75 -3.22
N GLU A 218 11.06 -15.19 -4.42
CA GLU A 218 11.87 -13.99 -4.60
C GLU A 218 11.22 -12.76 -3.93
N LEU A 219 9.91 -12.57 -4.12
CA LEU A 219 9.18 -11.48 -3.46
C LEU A 219 9.19 -11.62 -1.94
N LEU A 220 9.15 -12.85 -1.39
CA LEU A 220 9.28 -13.08 0.04
C LEU A 220 10.67 -12.67 0.57
N VAL A 221 11.73 -12.93 -0.20
CA VAL A 221 13.09 -12.48 0.14
C VAL A 221 13.15 -10.96 0.17
N LEU A 222 12.59 -10.28 -0.84
CA LEU A 222 12.54 -8.82 -0.91
C LEU A 222 11.67 -8.22 0.22
N TYR A 223 10.52 -8.81 0.50
CA TYR A 223 9.65 -8.45 1.61
C TYR A 223 10.40 -8.50 2.96
N ASN A 224 11.14 -9.58 3.21
CA ASN A 224 11.94 -9.72 4.43
C ASN A 224 13.13 -8.74 4.47
N ARG A 225 13.70 -8.39 3.32
CA ARG A 225 14.72 -7.33 3.20
C ARG A 225 14.12 -5.97 3.57
N ALA A 226 12.92 -5.65 3.10
CA ALA A 226 12.21 -4.43 3.46
C ALA A 226 11.92 -4.36 4.97
N LEU A 227 11.50 -5.47 5.61
CA LEU A 227 11.31 -5.53 7.08
C LEU A 227 12.59 -5.16 7.85
N LYS A 228 13.74 -5.63 7.38
CA LYS A 228 15.04 -5.32 8.01
C LYS A 228 15.46 -3.87 7.76
N ARG A 229 15.04 -3.27 6.64
CA ARG A 229 15.39 -1.89 6.25
C ARG A 229 14.57 -0.83 6.99
N TYR A 230 13.29 -1.14 7.31
CA TYR A 230 12.35 -0.17 7.86
C TYR A 230 12.86 0.56 9.13
N PRO A 231 13.48 -0.08 10.13
CA PRO A 231 13.97 0.62 11.31
C PRO A 231 14.98 1.73 11.00
N ALA A 232 15.89 1.51 10.06
CA ALA A 232 16.88 2.50 9.65
C ALA A 232 16.23 3.68 8.92
N LEU A 233 15.24 3.42 8.02
CA LEU A 233 14.46 4.48 7.39
C LEU A 233 13.68 5.30 8.41
N LEU A 234 13.09 4.65 9.41
CA LEU A 234 12.34 5.34 10.47
C LEU A 234 13.26 6.24 11.31
N GLU A 235 14.45 5.78 11.62
CA GLU A 235 15.46 6.57 12.37
C GLU A 235 15.90 7.80 11.57
N GLN A 236 16.23 7.64 10.29
CA GLN A 236 16.58 8.77 9.41
C GLN A 236 15.42 9.76 9.30
N LEU A 237 14.18 9.28 9.14
CA LEU A 237 12.99 10.13 9.08
C LEU A 237 12.79 10.93 10.38
N GLN A 238 12.97 10.28 11.54
CA GLN A 238 12.87 10.94 12.84
C GLN A 238 13.99 11.96 13.05
N SER A 239 15.22 11.66 12.64
CA SER A 239 16.35 12.61 12.67
C SER A 239 16.04 13.82 11.79
N HIS A 240 15.58 13.61 10.55
CA HIS A 240 15.18 14.69 9.65
C HIS A 240 14.11 15.61 10.27
N MET A 241 13.07 15.03 10.91
CA MET A 241 12.03 15.82 11.59
C MET A 241 12.55 16.63 12.79
N GLN A 242 13.62 16.17 13.45
CA GLN A 242 14.19 16.83 14.63
C GLN A 242 15.27 17.85 14.30
N THR A 243 16.12 17.55 13.33
CA THR A 243 17.35 18.32 13.05
C THR A 243 17.30 19.09 11.72
N GLY A 244 16.40 18.68 10.80
CA GLY A 244 16.36 19.20 9.44
C GLY A 244 17.49 18.65 8.54
N GLU A 245 18.29 17.68 9.01
CA GLU A 245 19.29 17.02 8.17
C GLU A 245 18.66 16.37 6.95
N PRO A 246 19.26 16.45 5.75
CA PRO A 246 18.72 15.85 4.54
C PRO A 246 18.51 14.34 4.69
N LEU A 247 17.44 13.82 4.08
CA LEU A 247 17.24 12.38 3.97
C LEU A 247 18.33 11.77 3.06
N GLY A 248 18.88 10.63 3.50
CA GLY A 248 19.97 9.96 2.81
C GLY A 248 19.57 9.21 1.53
N GLU A 249 20.54 8.54 0.92
CA GLU A 249 20.39 7.75 -0.30
C GLU A 249 19.35 6.63 -0.20
N ASP A 250 19.01 6.18 1.00
CA ASP A 250 17.95 5.22 1.24
C ASP A 250 16.56 5.72 0.79
N PHE A 251 16.41 7.03 0.65
CA PHE A 251 15.20 7.69 0.15
C PHE A 251 15.32 8.13 -1.32
N ALA A 252 16.41 7.81 -2.02
CA ALA A 252 16.58 8.13 -3.44
C ALA A 252 15.63 7.36 -4.38
N PRO A 253 15.26 6.07 -4.13
CA PRO A 253 14.29 5.38 -4.97
C PRO A 253 12.93 6.07 -5.00
N THR A 254 12.17 5.86 -6.08
CA THR A 254 10.75 6.21 -6.16
C THR A 254 9.90 5.21 -5.37
N PHE A 255 8.59 5.46 -5.28
CA PHE A 255 7.66 4.46 -4.74
C PHE A 255 7.48 3.27 -5.70
N GLY A 256 7.66 3.48 -7.01
CA GLY A 256 7.56 2.48 -8.05
C GLY A 256 6.97 3.01 -9.32
#